data_a7f0e548c2dba7ad2b66e983d947cfc4
#
_entry.id   a7f0e548c2dba7ad2b66e983d947cfc4
#
_cell.length_a   1.000
_cell.length_b   1.000
_cell.length_c   1.000
_cell.angle_alpha   90.00
_cell.angle_beta   90.00
_cell.angle_gamma   90.00
#
_symmetry.space_group_name_H-M   'P 1'
#
loop_
_entity.id
_entity.type
_entity.pdbx_description
1 polymer ?
#
loop_
_entity_poly.entity_id
_entity_poly.type
_entity_poly.pdbx_seq_one_letter_code
_entity_poly.pdbx_strand_id
1 'polypeptide(L)'
;MKKDSLNSWVKSGTPWIWMNAGAVSIAVIMTLGLLAIIAVRGLAHFWPADVIVADYSMPGAEMRVLAGEVVQAEEVPRARLAASGLPVNVEGGEFMTRELLKVGNREVYGADFSWVIGEWLSNQRKPAELMVLERREWGNFYGYLLNVKEAGQLVAEGDAAWGELQRRIDRVDQLHAQI
;
A
#
# COMPACT_ATOMS: atom_id res chain seq x y z
N MET A 1 -66.85 7.76 6.28
CA MET A 1 -66.22 6.61 6.98
C MET A 1 -64.68 6.50 6.98
N LYS A 2 -63.89 7.37 6.31
CA LYS A 2 -62.42 7.27 6.30
C LYS A 2 -61.68 8.16 7.32
N LYS A 3 -62.28 9.25 7.81
CA LYS A 3 -61.63 10.18 8.75
C LYS A 3 -61.58 9.67 10.20
N ASP A 4 -62.54 8.85 10.62
CA ASP A 4 -62.58 8.32 12.00
C ASP A 4 -61.51 7.24 12.24
N SER A 5 -61.16 6.47 11.17
CA SER A 5 -60.11 5.46 11.23
C SER A 5 -58.71 6.04 11.40
N LEU A 6 -58.36 7.15 10.72
CA LEU A 6 -57.07 7.81 10.85
C LEU A 6 -56.89 8.47 12.22
N ASN A 7 -57.98 9.09 12.70
CA ASN A 7 -57.94 9.79 13.99
C ASN A 7 -57.82 8.78 15.18
N SER A 8 -58.46 7.65 15.08
CA SER A 8 -58.30 6.54 16.05
C SER A 8 -56.92 5.92 16.03
N TRP A 9 -56.33 5.75 14.80
CA TRP A 9 -54.98 5.25 14.64
C TRP A 9 -53.91 6.17 15.20
N VAL A 10 -54.03 7.50 14.98
CA VAL A 10 -53.10 8.50 15.57
C VAL A 10 -53.24 8.52 17.11
N LYS A 11 -54.49 8.44 17.63
CA LYS A 11 -54.74 8.40 19.08
C LYS A 11 -54.31 7.11 19.76
N SER A 12 -54.16 6.00 19.02
CA SER A 12 -53.68 4.71 19.56
C SER A 12 -52.19 4.72 19.91
N GLY A 13 -51.43 5.77 19.51
CA GLY A 13 -49.97 5.80 19.73
C GLY A 13 -49.15 4.97 18.75
N THR A 14 -49.78 4.15 17.89
CA THR A 14 -49.13 3.26 16.94
C THR A 14 -48.13 3.98 16.02
N PRO A 15 -48.43 5.15 15.43
CA PRO A 15 -47.48 5.87 14.57
C PRO A 15 -46.18 6.24 15.30
N TRP A 16 -46.29 6.61 16.57
CA TRP A 16 -45.12 6.98 17.39
C TRP A 16 -44.22 5.79 17.67
N ILE A 17 -44.80 4.60 17.86
CA ILE A 17 -44.06 3.35 18.04
C ILE A 17 -43.28 3.03 16.77
N TRP A 18 -43.92 3.12 15.59
CA TRP A 18 -43.25 2.90 14.30
C TRP A 18 -42.15 3.94 14.02
N MET A 19 -42.40 5.18 14.36
CA MET A 19 -41.42 6.25 14.19
C MET A 19 -40.20 6.04 15.07
N ASN A 20 -40.39 5.67 16.34
CA ASN A 20 -39.30 5.35 17.23
C ASN A 20 -38.53 4.11 16.77
N ALA A 21 -39.25 3.04 16.36
CA ALA A 21 -38.59 1.84 15.82
C ALA A 21 -37.75 2.16 14.58
N GLY A 22 -38.28 3.00 13.67
CA GLY A 22 -37.55 3.48 12.50
C GLY A 22 -36.30 4.29 12.87
N ALA A 23 -36.42 5.23 13.81
CA ALA A 23 -35.30 6.04 14.26
C ALA A 23 -34.20 5.19 14.91
N VAL A 24 -34.55 4.23 15.75
CA VAL A 24 -33.62 3.30 16.36
C VAL A 24 -32.94 2.43 15.30
N SER A 25 -33.70 1.91 14.32
CA SER A 25 -33.15 1.10 13.23
C SER A 25 -32.13 1.89 12.40
N ILE A 26 -32.44 3.14 12.06
CA ILE A 26 -31.51 4.02 11.34
C ILE A 26 -30.25 4.26 12.18
N ALA A 27 -30.38 4.57 13.46
CA ALA A 27 -29.23 4.79 14.35
C ALA A 27 -28.31 3.55 14.43
N VAL A 28 -28.89 2.36 14.55
CA VAL A 28 -28.12 1.10 14.57
C VAL A 28 -27.42 0.87 13.24
N ILE A 29 -28.11 1.05 12.11
CA ILE A 29 -27.50 0.86 10.78
C ILE A 29 -26.37 1.88 10.57
N MET A 30 -26.55 3.14 10.93
CA MET A 30 -25.49 4.16 10.80
C MET A 30 -24.28 3.83 11.69
N THR A 31 -24.50 3.40 12.92
CA THR A 31 -23.41 3.03 13.84
C THR A 31 -22.63 1.83 13.31
N LEU A 32 -23.33 0.75 12.97
CA LEU A 32 -22.71 -0.46 12.42
C LEU A 32 -22.03 -0.18 11.07
N GLY A 33 -22.65 0.63 10.21
CA GLY A 33 -22.06 1.06 8.94
C GLY A 33 -20.77 1.84 9.12
N LEU A 34 -20.75 2.79 10.07
CA LEU A 34 -19.54 3.54 10.40
C LEU A 34 -18.44 2.64 10.93
N LEU A 35 -18.77 1.73 11.87
CA LEU A 35 -17.80 0.77 12.41
C LEU A 35 -17.27 -0.16 11.31
N ALA A 36 -18.12 -0.61 10.39
CA ALA A 36 -17.70 -1.44 9.28
C ALA A 36 -16.74 -0.70 8.34
N ILE A 37 -17.01 0.58 8.03
CA ILE A 37 -16.11 1.40 7.20
C ILE A 37 -14.75 1.58 7.88
N ILE A 38 -14.73 1.87 9.19
CA ILE A 38 -13.48 2.02 9.95
C ILE A 38 -12.71 0.69 9.97
N ALA A 39 -13.40 -0.43 10.21
CA ALA A 39 -12.77 -1.75 10.22
C ALA A 39 -12.18 -2.11 8.86
N VAL A 40 -12.92 -1.93 7.76
CA VAL A 40 -12.44 -2.23 6.40
C VAL A 40 -11.23 -1.35 6.05
N ARG A 41 -11.29 -0.04 6.32
CA ARG A 41 -10.16 0.87 6.04
C ARG A 41 -8.95 0.57 6.93
N GLY A 42 -9.18 0.24 8.19
CA GLY A 42 -8.11 -0.15 9.11
C GLY A 42 -7.42 -1.44 8.68
N LEU A 43 -8.18 -2.48 8.36
CA LEU A 43 -7.65 -3.77 7.91
C LEU A 43 -6.94 -3.65 6.55
N ALA A 44 -7.45 -2.81 5.64
CA ALA A 44 -6.81 -2.58 4.33
C ALA A 44 -5.39 -2.01 4.47
N HIS A 45 -5.12 -1.25 5.54
CA HIS A 45 -3.79 -0.70 5.81
C HIS A 45 -2.74 -1.78 6.17
N PHE A 46 -3.18 -2.89 6.75
CA PHE A 46 -2.31 -4.02 7.11
C PHE A 46 -2.13 -5.03 5.97
N TRP A 47 -2.85 -4.84 4.84
CA TRP A 47 -2.69 -5.73 3.70
C TRP A 47 -1.37 -5.41 2.99
N PRO A 48 -0.52 -6.41 2.72
CA PRO A 48 0.72 -6.19 1.98
C PRO A 48 0.42 -5.56 0.63
N ALA A 49 1.07 -4.43 0.34
CA ALA A 49 0.96 -3.83 -0.99
C ALA A 49 1.87 -4.57 -1.98
N ASP A 50 1.48 -4.53 -3.24
CA ASP A 50 2.26 -5.15 -4.32
C ASP A 50 3.57 -4.39 -4.54
N VAL A 51 4.66 -5.10 -4.54
CA VAL A 51 5.96 -4.56 -4.95
C VAL A 51 6.11 -4.68 -6.45
N ILE A 52 6.40 -3.59 -7.12
CA ILE A 52 6.65 -3.53 -8.55
C ILE A 52 8.14 -3.37 -8.83
N VAL A 53 8.59 -3.92 -9.94
CA VAL A 53 9.88 -3.60 -10.55
C VAL A 53 9.60 -2.87 -11.86
N ALA A 54 10.23 -1.73 -12.06
CA ALA A 54 10.02 -0.90 -13.24
C ALA A 54 11.32 -0.28 -13.71
N ASP A 55 11.38 0.00 -15.00
CA ASP A 55 12.46 0.75 -15.60
C ASP A 55 12.10 2.24 -15.56
N TYR A 56 12.92 3.04 -14.91
CA TYR A 56 12.73 4.49 -14.76
C TYR A 56 13.70 5.25 -15.66
N SER A 57 13.14 6.01 -16.60
CA SER A 57 13.91 6.76 -17.62
C SER A 57 13.55 8.24 -17.54
N MET A 58 14.27 8.98 -16.71
CA MET A 58 14.15 10.45 -16.68
C MET A 58 14.88 11.06 -17.90
N PRO A 59 14.28 12.00 -18.64
CA PRO A 59 14.96 12.67 -19.74
C PRO A 59 16.30 13.29 -19.32
N GLY A 60 17.38 12.94 -20.02
CA GLY A 60 18.72 13.43 -19.73
C GLY A 60 19.48 12.66 -18.63
N ALA A 61 18.92 11.59 -18.08
CA ALA A 61 19.58 10.71 -17.11
C ALA A 61 19.65 9.27 -17.63
N GLU A 62 20.54 8.48 -17.05
CA GLU A 62 20.62 7.05 -17.34
C GLU A 62 19.38 6.31 -16.84
N MET A 63 18.93 5.33 -17.58
CA MET A 63 17.85 4.43 -17.17
C MET A 63 18.29 3.64 -15.93
N ARG A 64 17.42 3.56 -14.95
CA ARG A 64 17.65 2.75 -13.74
C ARG A 64 16.46 1.86 -13.44
N VAL A 65 16.72 0.68 -12.91
CA VAL A 65 15.69 -0.23 -12.45
C VAL A 65 15.33 0.16 -11.00
N LEU A 66 14.05 0.36 -10.76
CA LEU A 66 13.50 0.62 -9.42
C LEU A 66 12.64 -0.56 -9.01
N ALA A 67 12.79 -0.98 -7.76
CA ALA A 67 11.89 -1.91 -7.10
C ALA A 67 11.26 -1.20 -5.92
N GLY A 68 9.95 -1.31 -5.76
CA GLY A 68 9.28 -0.64 -4.66
C GLY A 68 7.77 -0.83 -4.67
N GLU A 69 7.17 -0.37 -3.61
CA GLU A 69 5.74 -0.36 -3.36
C GLU A 69 5.19 1.03 -3.67
N VAL A 70 4.13 1.13 -4.47
CA VAL A 70 3.46 2.41 -4.72
C VAL A 70 2.60 2.74 -3.50
N VAL A 71 3.03 3.74 -2.73
CA VAL A 71 2.36 4.16 -1.50
C VAL A 71 1.32 5.24 -1.76
N GLN A 72 1.61 6.13 -2.70
CA GLN A 72 0.76 7.27 -3.04
C GLN A 72 0.93 7.65 -4.51
N ALA A 73 -0.15 8.07 -5.13
CA ALA A 73 -0.14 8.71 -6.44
C ALA A 73 -0.91 10.03 -6.35
N GLU A 74 -0.38 11.07 -7.00
CA GLU A 74 -1.02 12.37 -7.06
C GLU A 74 -0.86 13.02 -8.45
N GLU A 75 -1.83 13.81 -8.85
CA GLU A 75 -1.74 14.62 -10.06
C GLU A 75 -1.13 15.98 -9.72
N VAL A 76 -0.08 16.35 -10.43
CA VAL A 76 0.65 17.62 -10.24
C VAL A 76 0.67 18.41 -11.55
N PRO A 77 0.39 19.71 -11.52
CA PRO A 77 0.52 20.55 -12.73
C PRO A 77 1.94 20.48 -13.31
N ARG A 78 2.05 20.25 -14.61
CA ARG A 78 3.35 20.18 -15.34
C ARG A 78 4.19 21.44 -15.12
N ALA A 79 3.55 22.61 -15.12
CA ALA A 79 4.23 23.88 -14.86
C ALA A 79 4.94 23.90 -13.49
N ARG A 80 4.34 23.27 -12.47
CA ARG A 80 4.92 23.17 -11.12
C ARG A 80 6.13 22.23 -11.11
N LEU A 81 6.04 21.10 -11.81
CA LEU A 81 7.17 20.17 -11.96
C LEU A 81 8.34 20.79 -12.71
N ALA A 82 8.06 21.50 -13.82
CA ALA A 82 9.08 22.25 -14.57
C ALA A 82 9.73 23.34 -13.71
N ALA A 83 8.95 24.09 -12.92
CA ALA A 83 9.46 25.11 -12.02
C ALA A 83 10.36 24.51 -10.89
N SER A 84 10.18 23.24 -10.55
CA SER A 84 11.07 22.52 -9.62
C SER A 84 12.36 21.97 -10.25
N GLY A 85 12.58 22.25 -11.54
CA GLY A 85 13.79 21.84 -12.26
C GLY A 85 13.72 20.46 -12.92
N LEU A 86 12.55 19.81 -12.92
CA LEU A 86 12.37 18.55 -13.62
C LEU A 86 12.25 18.79 -15.14
N PRO A 87 12.82 17.92 -15.98
CA PRO A 87 12.80 18.05 -17.44
C PRO A 87 11.44 17.64 -18.02
N VAL A 88 10.39 18.38 -17.64
CA VAL A 88 9.00 18.12 -18.03
C VAL A 88 8.61 19.01 -19.20
N ASN A 89 8.03 18.42 -20.26
CA ASN A 89 7.42 19.19 -21.34
C ASN A 89 6.06 19.77 -20.88
N VAL A 90 5.98 21.08 -20.77
CA VAL A 90 4.77 21.80 -20.32
C VAL A 90 3.65 21.73 -21.36
N GLU A 91 3.97 21.56 -22.66
CA GLU A 91 2.98 21.50 -23.75
C GLU A 91 2.25 20.14 -23.84
N GLY A 92 2.73 19.12 -23.13
CA GLY A 92 2.19 17.75 -23.17
C GLY A 92 0.91 17.50 -22.36
N GLY A 93 0.25 18.57 -21.85
CA GLY A 93 -0.97 18.48 -21.03
C GLY A 93 -0.87 19.30 -19.75
N GLU A 94 -1.98 19.41 -19.01
CA GLU A 94 -2.06 20.25 -17.81
C GLU A 94 -1.40 19.58 -16.60
N PHE A 95 -1.61 18.27 -16.42
CA PHE A 95 -1.18 17.49 -15.25
C PHE A 95 -0.27 16.32 -15.65
N MET A 96 0.53 15.87 -14.70
CA MET A 96 1.28 14.60 -14.70
C MET A 96 1.04 13.85 -13.40
N THR A 97 1.02 12.53 -13.47
CA THR A 97 0.98 11.69 -12.29
C THR A 97 2.37 11.57 -11.67
N ARG A 98 2.47 11.88 -10.39
CA ARG A 98 3.65 11.64 -9.58
C ARG A 98 3.34 10.56 -8.56
N GLU A 99 4.21 9.57 -8.46
CA GLU A 99 4.06 8.42 -7.58
C GLU A 99 5.13 8.42 -6.50
N LEU A 100 4.74 8.15 -5.27
CA LEU A 100 5.65 7.92 -4.17
C LEU A 100 5.91 6.42 -4.05
N LEU A 101 7.13 6.00 -4.38
CA LEU A 101 7.57 4.63 -4.22
C LEU A 101 8.32 4.48 -2.89
N LYS A 102 7.94 3.47 -2.10
CA LYS A 102 8.74 2.96 -1.00
C LYS A 102 9.78 2.02 -1.60
N VAL A 103 10.96 2.54 -1.87
CA VAL A 103 12.03 1.82 -2.58
C VAL A 103 12.86 0.92 -1.66
N GLY A 104 12.74 1.08 -0.34
CA GLY A 104 13.55 0.32 0.61
C GLY A 104 15.05 0.46 0.35
N ASN A 105 15.83 -0.51 0.76
CA ASN A 105 17.28 -0.58 0.48
C ASN A 105 18.01 0.74 0.76
N ARG A 106 17.69 1.37 1.88
CA ARG A 106 18.19 2.71 2.26
C ARG A 106 19.71 2.84 2.16
N GLU A 107 20.42 1.76 2.40
CA GLU A 107 21.91 1.72 2.29
C GLU A 107 22.39 1.93 0.85
N VAL A 108 21.56 1.59 -0.13
CA VAL A 108 21.89 1.74 -1.56
C VAL A 108 21.38 3.06 -2.10
N TYR A 109 20.16 3.45 -1.73
CA TYR A 109 19.48 4.62 -2.32
C TYR A 109 19.55 5.87 -1.42
N GLY A 110 19.96 5.74 -0.17
CA GLY A 110 20.04 6.85 0.79
C GLY A 110 18.68 7.27 1.37
N ALA A 111 17.58 6.75 0.84
CA ALA A 111 16.22 7.07 1.28
C ALA A 111 15.29 5.86 1.15
N ASP A 112 14.26 5.80 1.99
CA ASP A 112 13.26 4.75 1.95
C ASP A 112 12.15 5.03 0.92
N PHE A 113 11.98 6.30 0.57
CA PHE A 113 10.94 6.76 -0.36
C PHE A 113 11.55 7.59 -1.48
N SER A 114 11.01 7.43 -2.66
CA SER A 114 11.40 8.20 -3.85
C SER A 114 10.17 8.64 -4.62
N TRP A 115 10.09 9.95 -4.93
CA TRP A 115 9.11 10.45 -5.86
C TRP A 115 9.56 10.19 -7.29
N VAL A 116 8.71 9.58 -8.06
CA VAL A 116 8.93 9.31 -9.50
C VAL A 116 7.78 9.87 -10.32
N ILE A 117 8.04 10.21 -11.56
CA ILE A 117 7.00 10.60 -12.50
C ILE A 117 6.49 9.34 -13.20
N GLY A 118 5.20 9.07 -13.10
CA GLY A 118 4.60 7.84 -13.62
C GLY A 118 4.81 7.67 -15.13
N GLU A 119 4.80 8.77 -15.90
CA GLU A 119 5.06 8.74 -17.34
C GLU A 119 6.49 8.29 -17.73
N TRP A 120 7.44 8.34 -16.79
CA TRP A 120 8.82 7.88 -16.98
C TRP A 120 9.06 6.45 -16.48
N LEU A 121 8.02 5.84 -15.88
CA LEU A 121 8.03 4.43 -15.51
C LEU A 121 7.58 3.59 -16.71
N SER A 122 8.38 2.61 -17.06
CA SER A 122 8.09 1.67 -18.14
C SER A 122 8.34 0.23 -17.67
N ASN A 123 7.85 -0.74 -18.44
CA ASN A 123 8.09 -2.15 -18.20
C ASN A 123 7.80 -2.59 -16.75
N GLN A 124 6.69 -2.09 -16.19
CA GLN A 124 6.26 -2.46 -14.83
C GLN A 124 5.91 -3.95 -14.77
N ARG A 125 6.50 -4.65 -13.82
CA ARG A 125 6.31 -6.08 -13.61
C ARG A 125 6.30 -6.42 -12.13
N LYS A 126 5.70 -7.54 -11.78
CA LYS A 126 5.66 -8.11 -10.42
C LYS A 126 6.31 -9.50 -10.45
N PRO A 127 7.65 -9.59 -10.44
CA PRO A 127 8.32 -10.88 -10.48
C PRO A 127 8.06 -11.66 -9.20
N ALA A 128 7.67 -12.93 -9.35
CA ALA A 128 7.37 -13.81 -8.22
C ALA A 128 8.61 -14.15 -7.38
N GLU A 129 9.79 -14.04 -7.99
CA GLU A 129 11.08 -14.31 -7.35
C GLU A 129 11.62 -13.12 -6.54
N LEU A 130 10.95 -11.96 -6.61
CA LEU A 130 11.36 -10.79 -5.85
C LEU A 130 11.09 -11.01 -4.36
N MET A 131 12.13 -11.02 -3.58
CA MET A 131 12.06 -11.17 -2.13
C MET A 131 11.84 -9.81 -1.47
N VAL A 132 10.90 -9.76 -0.53
CA VAL A 132 10.68 -8.64 0.38
C VAL A 132 11.11 -9.10 1.77
N LEU A 133 12.12 -8.45 2.32
CA LEU A 133 12.61 -8.68 3.67
C LEU A 133 12.20 -7.50 4.53
N GLU A 134 11.34 -7.75 5.50
CA GLU A 134 11.03 -6.79 6.56
C GLU A 134 12.13 -6.89 7.63
N ARG A 135 12.94 -5.86 7.70
CA ARG A 135 14.06 -5.79 8.67
C ARG A 135 13.58 -5.09 9.94
N ARG A 136 14.09 -5.50 11.08
CA ARG A 136 13.81 -4.84 12.37
C ARG A 136 14.32 -3.41 12.43
N GLU A 137 15.41 -3.13 11.71
CA GLU A 137 16.02 -1.81 11.56
C GLU A 137 16.23 -1.54 10.06
N TRP A 138 16.29 -0.27 9.65
CA TRP A 138 16.60 0.19 8.29
C TRP A 138 15.53 -0.07 7.22
N GLY A 139 14.27 -0.36 7.61
CA GLY A 139 13.15 -0.53 6.67
C GLY A 139 13.21 -1.80 5.82
N ASN A 140 12.40 -1.86 4.77
CA ASN A 140 12.30 -3.02 3.91
C ASN A 140 13.51 -3.16 2.99
N PHE A 141 13.86 -4.40 2.69
CA PHE A 141 14.83 -4.74 1.66
C PHE A 141 14.12 -5.47 0.52
N TYR A 142 14.34 -5.02 -0.71
CA TYR A 142 13.85 -5.66 -1.94
C TYR A 142 15.03 -6.20 -2.73
N GLY A 143 14.98 -7.46 -3.15
CA GLY A 143 16.06 -8.08 -3.89
C GLY A 143 15.78 -9.51 -4.30
N TYR A 144 16.74 -10.13 -4.97
CA TYR A 144 16.67 -11.52 -5.38
C TYR A 144 17.65 -12.33 -4.54
N LEU A 145 17.17 -13.46 -4.00
CA LEU A 145 18.03 -14.39 -3.27
C LEU A 145 18.85 -15.23 -4.26
N LEU A 146 20.14 -14.97 -4.34
CA LEU A 146 21.04 -15.71 -5.20
C LEU A 146 21.63 -16.92 -4.50
N ASN A 147 22.15 -16.72 -3.29
CA ASN A 147 22.76 -17.77 -2.49
C ASN A 147 22.80 -17.40 -1.01
N VAL A 148 23.03 -18.41 -0.17
CA VAL A 148 23.27 -18.26 1.26
C VAL A 148 24.71 -18.66 1.56
N LYS A 149 25.43 -17.79 2.24
CA LYS A 149 26.83 -18.03 2.67
C LYS A 149 26.94 -17.95 4.18
N GLU A 150 27.78 -18.78 4.77
CA GLU A 150 28.15 -18.77 6.17
C GLU A 150 29.68 -18.69 6.29
N ALA A 151 30.18 -17.72 7.02
CA ALA A 151 31.63 -17.46 7.14
C ALA A 151 32.36 -17.42 5.77
N GLY A 152 31.68 -16.90 4.73
CA GLY A 152 32.22 -16.82 3.37
C GLY A 152 32.08 -18.08 2.53
N GLN A 153 31.67 -19.22 3.11
CA GLN A 153 31.45 -20.47 2.38
C GLN A 153 30.01 -20.56 1.87
N LEU A 154 29.87 -21.05 0.65
CA LEU A 154 28.56 -21.29 0.04
C LEU A 154 27.87 -22.46 0.76
N VAL A 155 26.66 -22.22 1.27
CA VAL A 155 25.84 -23.24 1.96
C VAL A 155 24.69 -23.71 1.09
N ALA A 156 24.04 -22.78 0.38
CA ALA A 156 22.95 -23.09 -0.52
C ALA A 156 22.85 -22.07 -1.65
N GLU A 157 22.40 -22.50 -2.83
CA GLU A 157 22.12 -21.63 -3.98
C GLU A 157 20.87 -22.08 -4.72
N GLY A 158 20.34 -21.22 -5.59
CA GLY A 158 19.12 -21.49 -6.36
C GLY A 158 17.93 -21.81 -5.45
N ASP A 159 17.14 -22.83 -5.81
CA ASP A 159 15.91 -23.22 -5.09
C ASP A 159 16.17 -23.65 -3.63
N ALA A 160 17.34 -24.19 -3.33
CA ALA A 160 17.72 -24.59 -1.97
C ALA A 160 18.01 -23.38 -1.05
N ALA A 161 18.37 -22.23 -1.63
CA ALA A 161 18.75 -21.05 -0.87
C ALA A 161 17.59 -20.52 -0.01
N TRP A 162 16.37 -20.56 -0.53
CA TRP A 162 15.19 -20.11 0.19
C TRP A 162 14.91 -20.93 1.46
N GLY A 163 14.92 -22.26 1.33
CA GLY A 163 14.73 -23.14 2.48
C GLY A 163 15.83 -23.01 3.54
N GLU A 164 17.07 -22.74 3.12
CA GLU A 164 18.17 -22.50 4.04
C GLU A 164 18.04 -21.14 4.75
N LEU A 165 17.62 -20.10 4.03
CA LEU A 165 17.36 -18.78 4.62
C LEU A 165 16.27 -18.88 5.68
N GLN A 166 15.13 -19.52 5.39
CA GLN A 166 14.03 -19.68 6.34
C GLN A 166 14.47 -20.43 7.61
N ARG A 167 15.20 -21.53 7.47
CA ARG A 167 15.73 -22.26 8.63
C ARG A 167 16.61 -21.39 9.53
N ARG A 168 17.34 -20.43 8.97
CA ARG A 168 18.19 -19.51 9.74
C ARG A 168 17.37 -18.43 10.43
N ILE A 169 16.33 -17.91 9.76
CA ILE A 169 15.40 -16.95 10.37
C ILE A 169 14.71 -17.59 11.57
N ASP A 170 14.14 -18.79 11.40
CA ASP A 170 13.47 -19.52 12.49
C ASP A 170 14.40 -19.72 13.69
N ARG A 171 15.66 -20.05 13.45
CA ARG A 171 16.67 -20.20 14.50
C ARG A 171 16.93 -18.90 15.25
N VAL A 172 17.03 -17.78 14.53
CA VAL A 172 17.23 -16.46 15.13
C VAL A 172 16.03 -16.08 15.98
N ASP A 173 14.82 -16.30 15.50
CA ASP A 173 13.59 -16.01 16.24
C ASP A 173 13.46 -16.87 17.51
N GLN A 174 13.82 -18.14 17.44
CA GLN A 174 13.89 -19.01 18.62
C GLN A 174 14.88 -18.52 19.68
N LEU A 175 16.06 -18.06 19.25
CA LEU A 175 17.06 -17.49 20.15
C LEU A 175 16.58 -16.18 20.78
N HIS A 176 15.94 -15.32 20.02
CA HIS A 176 15.35 -14.08 20.52
C HIS A 176 14.20 -14.31 21.52
N ALA A 177 13.43 -15.37 21.35
CA ALA A 177 12.36 -15.72 22.30
C ALA A 177 12.88 -16.25 23.65
N GLN A 178 14.17 -16.58 23.76
CA GLN A 178 14.81 -17.11 24.97
C GLN A 178 15.49 -16.01 25.81
N ILE A 179 15.58 -14.78 25.29
CA ILE A 179 16.16 -13.61 25.94
C ILE A 179 15.07 -12.75 26.55
#